data_1ab11b6808eb57c5736dcc6d0a3e8497
#
_entry.id   1ab11b6808eb57c5736dcc6d0a3e8497
#
_cell.length_a   1.000
_cell.length_b   1.000
_cell.length_c   1.000
_cell.angle_alpha   90.00
_cell.angle_beta   90.00
_cell.angle_gamma   90.00
#
_symmetry.space_group_name_H-M   'P 1'
#
loop_
_entity.id
_entity.type
_entity.pdbx_description
1 polymer ?
#
loop_
_entity_poly.entity_id
_entity_poly.type
_entity_poly.pdbx_seq_one_letter_code
_entity_poly.pdbx_strand_id
1 'polypeptide(L)'
;MVTVSSSIRRFCTALVALALVAAWAPGGAASTAAPVPSGTQAFAHVQHLAGVIGPRPAGTPGERQAAEYLAATLRQYGYPVELQAFQFPYFEARRVEVQVAAPAPRAVAAQVLALSAATPPGGVEADVLVAGVGRPEDYEGRRADGAIVLVERGVITFREKIAHAAARGAVAVVVYNNQPGLVAGTLGQRGELPAVVVSQEDGRALAEAARRGGLRLRMVVDAVHETRTAANVVATKRGAARPDEIVVVGAHFDSVPGSPGANDNASGVAVVLEAARVLAGASLVRTVQFVLFSAEELGLHGSAAFAGERGAGVVAMINLDMVGWGDRLMVGNASGRDDGPLGVALEVARRLGVEVTRFRGAASDHASFERAGVPAVFLHRGVDPHYHRPTDVPANIDPRHLEEAARLVVALVQELAGARSAGRTPARARG
;
A
#
# COMPACT_ATOMS: atom_id res chain seq x y z
N MET A 1 -38.19 -42.06 -60.51
CA MET A 1 -37.77 -43.49 -60.63
C MET A 1 -36.63 -43.61 -59.61
N VAL A 2 -36.65 -44.36 -58.59
CA VAL A 2 -37.25 -45.66 -58.19
C VAL A 2 -37.45 -45.57 -56.67
N THR A 3 -38.61 -45.96 -56.25
CA THR A 3 -39.07 -46.35 -54.91
C THR A 3 -38.25 -47.42 -54.30
N VAL A 4 -38.31 -47.57 -52.94
CA VAL A 4 -38.65 -48.75 -52.13
C VAL A 4 -38.18 -48.52 -50.71
N SER A 5 -38.93 -48.38 -49.73
CA SER A 5 -39.85 -49.26 -48.96
C SER A 5 -39.29 -49.57 -47.56
N SER A 6 -40.07 -49.16 -46.63
CA SER A 6 -40.27 -49.54 -45.22
C SER A 6 -39.78 -50.89 -44.75
N SER A 7 -39.35 -50.98 -43.53
CA SER A 7 -39.66 -52.06 -42.59
C SER A 7 -39.47 -51.61 -41.13
N ILE A 8 -40.60 -51.60 -40.46
CA ILE A 8 -40.78 -51.43 -39.01
C ILE A 8 -40.36 -52.77 -38.34
N ARG A 9 -39.44 -52.71 -37.39
CA ARG A 9 -39.35 -53.79 -36.37
C ARG A 9 -39.45 -53.19 -34.97
N ARG A 10 -40.57 -53.49 -34.34
CA ARG A 10 -40.78 -53.21 -32.92
C ARG A 10 -39.94 -54.19 -32.11
N PHE A 11 -39.15 -53.71 -31.20
CA PHE A 11 -38.57 -54.46 -30.08
C PHE A 11 -39.13 -53.87 -28.79
N CYS A 12 -39.94 -54.67 -28.10
CA CYS A 12 -40.34 -54.49 -26.71
C CYS A 12 -39.09 -54.74 -25.84
N THR A 13 -38.68 -53.79 -25.06
CA THR A 13 -37.70 -54.02 -24.01
C THR A 13 -38.35 -53.64 -22.68
N ALA A 14 -38.44 -54.62 -21.80
CA ALA A 14 -38.97 -54.49 -20.46
C ALA A 14 -38.14 -53.63 -19.59
N LEU A 15 -38.72 -52.58 -18.93
CA LEU A 15 -38.14 -51.81 -17.87
C LEU A 15 -38.11 -52.65 -16.58
N VAL A 16 -36.90 -53.02 -16.15
CA VAL A 16 -36.64 -53.50 -14.79
C VAL A 16 -36.31 -52.29 -13.96
N ALA A 17 -37.24 -51.87 -13.09
CA ALA A 17 -37.02 -50.83 -12.10
C ALA A 17 -36.19 -51.39 -10.94
N LEU A 18 -34.89 -51.05 -10.89
CA LEU A 18 -34.03 -51.30 -9.73
C LEU A 18 -34.26 -50.17 -8.72
N ALA A 19 -34.97 -50.43 -7.65
CA ALA A 19 -35.09 -49.53 -6.50
C ALA A 19 -33.74 -49.53 -5.72
N LEU A 20 -32.93 -48.52 -5.91
CA LEU A 20 -31.77 -48.23 -5.05
C LEU A 20 -32.29 -47.62 -3.74
N VAL A 21 -32.33 -48.39 -2.68
CA VAL A 21 -32.47 -47.92 -1.31
C VAL A 21 -31.13 -47.28 -0.92
N ALA A 22 -31.06 -45.96 -1.02
CA ALA A 22 -29.90 -45.20 -0.47
C ALA A 22 -30.02 -45.27 1.07
N ALA A 23 -29.14 -46.06 1.67
CA ALA A 23 -28.92 -46.03 3.11
C ALA A 23 -28.33 -44.65 3.49
N TRP A 24 -29.14 -43.85 4.17
CA TRP A 24 -28.71 -42.58 4.77
C TRP A 24 -27.78 -42.90 5.95
N ALA A 25 -26.48 -42.86 5.74
CA ALA A 25 -25.52 -42.86 6.84
C ALA A 25 -25.67 -41.53 7.58
N PRO A 26 -25.84 -41.51 8.92
CA PRO A 26 -25.84 -40.27 9.66
C PRO A 26 -24.48 -39.59 9.47
N GLY A 27 -24.49 -38.39 8.87
CA GLY A 27 -23.31 -37.58 8.65
C GLY A 27 -22.60 -37.40 9.98
N GLY A 28 -21.37 -37.88 10.06
CA GLY A 28 -20.49 -37.58 11.18
C GLY A 28 -20.42 -36.06 11.34
N ALA A 29 -20.76 -35.57 12.52
CA ALA A 29 -20.56 -34.16 12.88
C ALA A 29 -19.09 -33.84 12.67
N ALA A 30 -18.79 -33.07 11.63
CA ALA A 30 -17.48 -32.52 11.44
C ALA A 30 -17.14 -31.76 12.70
N SER A 31 -16.06 -32.11 13.35
CA SER A 31 -15.54 -31.40 14.53
C SER A 31 -15.39 -29.93 14.16
N THR A 32 -16.26 -29.07 14.72
CA THR A 32 -16.22 -27.62 14.52
C THR A 32 -15.19 -26.98 15.43
N ALA A 33 -13.93 -27.44 15.35
CA ALA A 33 -12.84 -26.65 15.91
C ALA A 33 -12.82 -25.29 15.22
N ALA A 34 -12.76 -24.22 16.01
CA ALA A 34 -12.65 -22.89 15.46
C ALA A 34 -11.44 -22.81 14.50
N PRO A 35 -11.57 -22.19 13.33
CA PRO A 35 -10.47 -22.12 12.38
C PRO A 35 -9.28 -21.38 13.03
N VAL A 36 -8.09 -21.92 12.79
CA VAL A 36 -6.82 -21.32 13.26
C VAL A 36 -6.08 -20.66 12.10
N PRO A 37 -5.24 -19.67 12.37
CA PRO A 37 -4.40 -19.05 11.33
C PRO A 37 -3.47 -20.07 10.67
N SER A 38 -3.36 -19.99 9.35
CA SER A 38 -2.55 -20.87 8.50
C SER A 38 -1.68 -20.07 7.53
N GLY A 39 -0.37 -20.18 7.69
CA GLY A 39 0.59 -19.54 6.79
C GLY A 39 0.48 -20.04 5.36
N THR A 40 0.14 -21.31 5.14
CA THR A 40 -0.05 -21.87 3.81
C THR A 40 -1.27 -21.27 3.10
N GLN A 41 -2.39 -21.06 3.81
CA GLN A 41 -3.57 -20.42 3.23
C GLN A 41 -3.29 -18.94 2.93
N ALA A 42 -2.63 -18.23 3.85
CA ALA A 42 -2.21 -16.85 3.61
C ALA A 42 -1.27 -16.76 2.38
N PHE A 43 -0.30 -17.66 2.28
CA PHE A 43 0.65 -17.69 1.16
C PHE A 43 -0.02 -17.91 -0.19
N ALA A 44 -1.10 -18.67 -0.27
CA ALA A 44 -1.87 -18.83 -1.52
C ALA A 44 -2.40 -17.48 -2.05
N HIS A 45 -2.75 -16.54 -1.17
CA HIS A 45 -3.15 -15.18 -1.57
C HIS A 45 -1.95 -14.37 -2.09
N VAL A 46 -0.77 -14.52 -1.49
CA VAL A 46 0.48 -13.91 -2.02
C VAL A 46 0.79 -14.43 -3.42
N GLN A 47 0.70 -15.77 -3.62
CA GLN A 47 0.91 -16.38 -4.93
C GLN A 47 -0.08 -15.86 -5.98
N HIS A 48 -1.34 -15.66 -5.61
CA HIS A 48 -2.32 -15.13 -6.54
C HIS A 48 -2.06 -13.65 -6.88
N LEU A 49 -1.89 -12.79 -5.88
CA LEU A 49 -1.72 -11.35 -6.07
C LEU A 49 -0.40 -11.03 -6.79
N ALA A 50 0.72 -11.55 -6.32
CA ALA A 50 2.03 -11.22 -6.86
C ALA A 50 2.49 -12.15 -7.98
N GLY A 51 2.03 -13.44 -7.98
CA GLY A 51 2.44 -14.43 -8.97
C GLY A 51 1.52 -14.52 -10.18
N VAL A 52 0.19 -14.41 -9.99
CA VAL A 52 -0.79 -14.53 -11.08
C VAL A 52 -1.16 -13.15 -11.64
N ILE A 53 -1.52 -12.20 -10.79
CA ILE A 53 -1.86 -10.83 -11.22
C ILE A 53 -0.58 -10.05 -11.52
N GLY A 54 0.41 -10.12 -10.63
CA GLY A 54 1.68 -9.42 -10.77
C GLY A 54 1.61 -7.94 -10.38
N PRO A 55 2.33 -7.04 -11.09
CA PRO A 55 2.31 -5.61 -10.82
C PRO A 55 0.90 -5.03 -10.92
N ARG A 56 0.49 -4.32 -9.89
CA ARG A 56 -0.86 -3.78 -9.73
C ARG A 56 -0.89 -2.33 -9.26
N PRO A 57 -0.20 -1.43 -9.99
CA PRO A 57 -0.19 -0.02 -9.65
C PRO A 57 -1.60 0.57 -9.64
N ALA A 58 -1.86 1.46 -8.69
CA ALA A 58 -3.18 2.06 -8.51
C ALA A 58 -3.72 2.72 -9.80
N GLY A 59 -5.01 2.54 -10.06
CA GLY A 59 -5.68 3.05 -11.27
C GLY A 59 -5.36 2.26 -12.55
N THR A 60 -4.76 1.06 -12.45
CA THR A 60 -4.46 0.18 -13.59
C THR A 60 -5.41 -1.03 -13.66
N PRO A 61 -5.42 -1.77 -14.80
CA PRO A 61 -6.16 -3.02 -14.88
C PRO A 61 -5.73 -4.07 -13.84
N GLY A 62 -4.43 -4.14 -13.50
CA GLY A 62 -3.90 -5.07 -12.49
C GLY A 62 -4.47 -4.77 -11.10
N GLU A 63 -4.54 -3.50 -10.72
CA GLU A 63 -5.16 -3.08 -9.46
C GLU A 63 -6.65 -3.46 -9.40
N ARG A 64 -7.41 -3.21 -10.48
CA ARG A 64 -8.82 -3.59 -10.54
C ARG A 64 -9.03 -5.10 -10.42
N GLN A 65 -8.20 -5.90 -11.09
CA GLN A 65 -8.24 -7.37 -10.99
C GLN A 65 -7.94 -7.84 -9.56
N ALA A 66 -7.00 -7.19 -8.88
CA ALA A 66 -6.72 -7.46 -7.48
C ALA A 66 -7.92 -7.11 -6.58
N ALA A 67 -8.53 -5.93 -6.75
CA ALA A 67 -9.71 -5.52 -5.99
C ALA A 67 -10.89 -6.49 -6.17
N GLU A 68 -11.13 -6.97 -7.40
CA GLU A 68 -12.15 -7.97 -7.71
C GLU A 68 -11.89 -9.31 -6.99
N TYR A 69 -10.65 -9.79 -7.05
CA TYR A 69 -10.23 -11.01 -6.35
C TYR A 69 -10.43 -10.89 -4.83
N LEU A 70 -9.99 -9.78 -4.25
CA LEU A 70 -10.09 -9.51 -2.82
C LEU A 70 -11.55 -9.42 -2.36
N ALA A 71 -12.39 -8.72 -3.12
CA ALA A 71 -13.81 -8.61 -2.84
C ALA A 71 -14.52 -9.97 -2.94
N ALA A 72 -14.19 -10.79 -3.95
CA ALA A 72 -14.74 -12.13 -4.10
C ALA A 72 -14.34 -13.04 -2.94
N THR A 73 -13.06 -13.01 -2.53
CA THR A 73 -12.53 -13.79 -1.41
C THR A 73 -13.23 -13.44 -0.09
N LEU A 74 -13.39 -12.17 0.22
CA LEU A 74 -14.06 -11.72 1.44
C LEU A 74 -15.55 -12.07 1.44
N ARG A 75 -16.22 -12.00 0.27
CA ARG A 75 -17.62 -12.49 0.13
C ARG A 75 -17.73 -14.00 0.36
N GLN A 76 -16.77 -14.79 -0.11
CA GLN A 76 -16.72 -16.24 0.15
C GLN A 76 -16.59 -16.56 1.65
N TYR A 77 -15.92 -15.68 2.41
CA TYR A 77 -15.85 -15.78 3.88
C TYR A 77 -17.15 -15.34 4.58
N GLY A 78 -18.15 -14.88 3.83
CA GLY A 78 -19.47 -14.47 4.34
C GLY A 78 -19.58 -13.02 4.75
N TYR A 79 -18.65 -12.15 4.37
CA TYR A 79 -18.72 -10.73 4.67
C TYR A 79 -19.54 -9.95 3.63
N PRO A 80 -20.37 -8.98 4.03
CA PRO A 80 -20.78 -7.90 3.15
C PRO A 80 -19.53 -7.09 2.76
N VAL A 81 -19.37 -6.90 1.44
CA VAL A 81 -18.20 -6.22 0.86
C VAL A 81 -18.64 -5.05 0.00
N GLU A 82 -18.08 -3.90 0.25
CA GLU A 82 -18.23 -2.66 -0.50
C GLU A 82 -16.91 -2.28 -1.18
N LEU A 83 -16.99 -1.63 -2.34
CA LEU A 83 -15.88 -0.95 -2.99
C LEU A 83 -16.06 0.55 -2.77
N GLN A 84 -15.20 1.14 -1.95
CA GLN A 84 -15.18 2.59 -1.72
C GLN A 84 -14.35 3.26 -2.79
N ALA A 85 -14.98 3.81 -3.81
CA ALA A 85 -14.29 4.54 -4.87
C ALA A 85 -13.81 5.91 -4.37
N PHE A 86 -12.60 6.31 -4.81
CA PHE A 86 -12.03 7.63 -4.56
C PHE A 86 -11.19 8.09 -5.74
N GLN A 87 -10.98 9.40 -5.85
CA GLN A 87 -10.10 10.00 -6.84
C GLN A 87 -8.76 10.37 -6.22
N PHE A 88 -7.70 10.24 -7.01
CA PHE A 88 -6.35 10.60 -6.58
C PHE A 88 -5.54 11.21 -7.74
N PRO A 89 -4.57 12.09 -7.43
CA PRO A 89 -3.65 12.61 -8.43
C PRO A 89 -2.66 11.52 -8.85
N TYR A 90 -2.68 11.14 -10.12
CA TYR A 90 -1.74 10.19 -10.69
C TYR A 90 -0.58 10.95 -11.35
N PHE A 91 0.63 10.47 -11.08
CA PHE A 91 1.86 10.97 -11.67
C PHE A 91 2.70 9.81 -12.20
N GLU A 92 3.15 9.94 -13.43
CA GLU A 92 4.08 8.98 -14.05
C GLU A 92 5.14 9.74 -14.85
N ALA A 93 6.41 9.57 -14.49
CA ALA A 93 7.51 10.07 -15.30
C ALA A 93 7.92 9.02 -16.33
N ARG A 94 7.72 9.32 -17.61
CA ARG A 94 8.07 8.44 -18.73
C ARG A 94 9.51 8.59 -19.18
N ARG A 95 10.05 9.81 -19.03
CA ARG A 95 11.44 10.14 -19.41
C ARG A 95 11.97 11.23 -18.50
N VAL A 96 13.16 11.00 -17.96
CA VAL A 96 13.90 11.98 -17.15
C VAL A 96 15.33 12.01 -17.65
N GLU A 97 15.79 13.17 -18.10
CA GLU A 97 17.17 13.38 -18.55
C GLU A 97 17.68 14.69 -18.03
N VAL A 98 18.91 14.69 -17.52
CA VAL A 98 19.67 15.89 -17.20
C VAL A 98 21.03 15.77 -17.87
N GLN A 99 21.43 16.81 -18.57
CA GLN A 99 22.72 16.87 -19.26
C GLN A 99 23.38 18.23 -18.99
N VAL A 100 24.67 18.20 -18.76
CA VAL A 100 25.49 19.40 -18.96
C VAL A 100 25.55 19.65 -20.46
N ALA A 101 25.06 20.81 -20.92
CA ALA A 101 25.11 21.20 -22.35
C ALA A 101 26.40 21.96 -22.68
N ALA A 102 26.88 22.76 -21.71
CA ALA A 102 28.15 23.50 -21.82
C ALA A 102 28.80 23.61 -20.45
N PRO A 103 30.14 23.72 -20.34
CA PRO A 103 31.12 23.77 -21.43
C PRO A 103 31.48 22.42 -22.02
N ALA A 104 31.33 21.30 -21.27
CA ALA A 104 31.64 19.96 -21.70
C ALA A 104 30.40 19.06 -21.56
N PRO A 105 29.76 18.64 -22.67
CA PRO A 105 28.56 17.84 -22.62
C PRO A 105 28.76 16.52 -21.88
N ARG A 106 27.91 16.24 -20.89
CA ARG A 106 27.82 14.95 -20.20
C ARG A 106 26.44 14.72 -19.60
N ALA A 107 26.03 13.45 -19.52
CA ALA A 107 24.85 13.08 -18.78
C ALA A 107 25.06 13.21 -17.26
N VAL A 108 23.98 13.51 -16.54
CA VAL A 108 23.94 13.56 -15.08
C VAL A 108 22.82 12.63 -14.63
N ALA A 109 23.13 11.68 -13.74
CA ALA A 109 22.14 10.80 -13.18
C ALA A 109 21.15 11.60 -12.34
N ALA A 110 19.88 11.48 -12.66
CA ALA A 110 18.83 12.26 -12.01
C ALA A 110 17.57 11.41 -11.75
N GLN A 111 16.85 11.76 -10.70
CA GLN A 111 15.53 11.21 -10.37
C GLN A 111 14.53 12.37 -10.34
N VAL A 112 13.34 12.17 -10.94
CA VAL A 112 12.30 13.19 -10.87
C VAL A 112 11.72 13.25 -9.46
N LEU A 113 11.36 14.46 -9.02
CA LEU A 113 10.50 14.61 -7.85
C LEU A 113 9.06 14.23 -8.23
N ALA A 114 8.44 13.36 -7.46
CA ALA A 114 7.05 12.98 -7.73
C ALA A 114 6.13 14.23 -7.76
N LEU A 115 5.22 14.25 -8.73
CA LEU A 115 4.34 15.38 -9.03
C LEU A 115 5.05 16.62 -9.62
N SER A 116 6.30 16.49 -10.08
CA SER A 116 7.01 17.51 -10.86
C SER A 116 6.24 17.90 -12.12
N ALA A 117 6.24 19.16 -12.50
CA ALA A 117 5.75 19.55 -13.84
C ALA A 117 6.59 18.87 -14.94
N ALA A 118 5.98 18.65 -16.11
CA ALA A 118 6.70 18.25 -17.31
C ALA A 118 7.44 19.46 -17.92
N THR A 119 8.51 19.20 -18.65
CA THR A 119 9.12 20.20 -19.54
C THR A 119 8.26 20.39 -20.79
N PRO A 120 8.40 21.51 -21.52
CA PRO A 120 7.92 21.59 -22.90
C PRO A 120 8.50 20.45 -23.75
N PRO A 121 7.83 20.09 -24.87
CA PRO A 121 8.39 19.15 -25.83
C PRO A 121 9.81 19.53 -26.24
N GLY A 122 10.76 18.59 -26.15
CA GLY A 122 12.18 18.84 -26.41
C GLY A 122 13.00 19.24 -25.17
N GLY A 123 12.36 19.53 -24.05
CA GLY A 123 13.05 19.90 -22.80
C GLY A 123 13.29 21.41 -22.65
N VAL A 124 14.01 21.75 -21.60
CA VAL A 124 14.51 23.12 -21.36
C VAL A 124 16.04 23.10 -21.33
N GLU A 125 16.65 24.11 -21.89
CA GLU A 125 18.09 24.33 -21.82
C GLU A 125 18.37 25.77 -21.39
N ALA A 126 19.10 25.94 -20.29
CA ALA A 126 19.32 27.24 -19.69
C ALA A 126 20.62 27.33 -18.89
N ASP A 127 21.03 28.54 -18.58
CA ASP A 127 22.08 28.82 -17.64
C ASP A 127 21.68 28.41 -16.20
N VAL A 128 22.67 28.11 -15.37
CA VAL A 128 22.43 27.62 -14.00
C VAL A 128 22.64 28.73 -12.98
N LEU A 129 21.60 28.97 -12.17
CA LEU A 129 21.67 29.79 -10.98
C LEU A 129 21.80 28.96 -9.72
N VAL A 130 22.87 29.06 -8.97
CA VAL A 130 23.01 28.41 -7.66
C VAL A 130 22.35 29.27 -6.58
N ALA A 131 21.35 28.72 -5.86
CA ALA A 131 20.59 29.43 -4.83
C ALA A 131 20.53 28.65 -3.51
N GLY A 132 21.70 28.39 -2.91
CA GLY A 132 21.84 27.81 -1.58
C GLY A 132 20.90 26.65 -1.31
N VAL A 133 20.05 26.77 -0.29
CA VAL A 133 18.98 25.81 0.03
C VAL A 133 17.62 26.22 -0.55
N GLY A 134 17.56 27.31 -1.34
CA GLY A 134 16.37 27.77 -2.03
C GLY A 134 15.37 28.55 -1.17
N ARG A 135 15.83 29.18 -0.09
CA ARG A 135 15.06 30.14 0.71
C ARG A 135 14.92 31.47 -0.02
N PRO A 136 13.93 32.33 0.32
CA PRO A 136 13.79 33.63 -0.27
C PRO A 136 15.08 34.50 -0.20
N GLU A 137 15.82 34.42 0.92
CA GLU A 137 17.08 35.12 1.13
C GLU A 137 18.22 34.63 0.23
N ASP A 138 18.20 33.37 -0.20
CA ASP A 138 19.19 32.80 -1.14
C ASP A 138 19.10 33.43 -2.54
N TYR A 139 18.03 34.18 -2.81
CA TYR A 139 17.82 34.92 -4.07
C TYR A 139 17.96 36.42 -3.94
N GLU A 140 18.35 36.98 -2.79
CA GLU A 140 18.48 38.44 -2.61
C GLU A 140 19.38 39.07 -3.66
N GLY A 141 18.87 40.12 -4.33
CA GLY A 141 19.58 40.83 -5.40
C GLY A 141 19.74 40.04 -6.69
N ARG A 142 19.14 38.82 -6.81
CA ARG A 142 19.26 37.96 -7.99
C ARG A 142 17.89 37.53 -8.50
N ARG A 143 17.71 37.51 -9.80
CA ARG A 143 16.55 36.91 -10.49
C ARG A 143 16.99 35.63 -11.15
N ALA A 144 16.04 34.71 -11.30
CA ALA A 144 16.27 33.43 -11.94
C ALA A 144 15.58 33.36 -13.33
N ASP A 145 15.26 34.53 -13.91
CA ASP A 145 14.50 34.60 -15.17
C ASP A 145 15.13 33.73 -16.25
N GLY A 146 14.37 32.73 -16.67
CA GLY A 146 14.81 31.80 -17.69
C GLY A 146 15.92 30.81 -17.28
N ALA A 147 16.37 30.81 -16.03
CA ALA A 147 17.44 29.93 -15.56
C ALA A 147 16.92 28.61 -15.00
N ILE A 148 17.78 27.61 -15.01
CA ILE A 148 17.63 26.40 -14.18
C ILE A 148 18.26 26.68 -12.82
N VAL A 149 17.45 26.59 -11.75
CA VAL A 149 17.92 26.85 -10.39
C VAL A 149 18.50 25.57 -9.79
N LEU A 150 19.71 25.64 -9.25
CA LEU A 150 20.39 24.56 -8.53
C LEU A 150 20.39 24.87 -7.02
N VAL A 151 19.76 23.98 -6.21
CA VAL A 151 19.61 24.13 -4.76
C VAL A 151 19.99 22.87 -4.00
N GLU A 152 20.45 23.03 -2.76
CA GLU A 152 20.73 21.89 -1.87
C GLU A 152 19.45 21.40 -1.18
N ARG A 153 19.34 20.09 -0.98
CA ARG A 153 18.30 19.45 -0.17
C ARG A 153 18.43 19.84 1.30
N GLY A 154 17.30 19.89 2.02
CA GLY A 154 17.23 20.15 3.47
C GLY A 154 16.67 21.54 3.78
N VAL A 155 16.47 21.80 5.05
CA VAL A 155 15.99 23.04 5.68
C VAL A 155 14.52 23.36 5.39
N ILE A 156 14.11 23.42 4.12
CA ILE A 156 12.74 23.63 3.66
C ILE A 156 12.33 22.48 2.74
N THR A 157 11.03 22.30 2.55
CA THR A 157 10.47 21.23 1.71
C THR A 157 10.84 21.39 0.23
N PHE A 158 10.79 20.31 -0.53
CA PHE A 158 10.98 20.38 -1.98
C PHE A 158 9.99 21.35 -2.63
N ARG A 159 8.72 21.32 -2.21
CA ARG A 159 7.67 22.22 -2.71
C ARG A 159 8.03 23.69 -2.51
N GLU A 160 8.46 24.06 -1.32
CA GLU A 160 8.89 25.46 -1.04
C GLU A 160 10.05 25.88 -1.93
N LYS A 161 11.05 25.01 -2.16
CA LYS A 161 12.17 25.30 -3.08
C LYS A 161 11.68 25.60 -4.50
N ILE A 162 10.75 24.78 -5.01
CA ILE A 162 10.20 24.95 -6.35
C ILE A 162 9.34 26.23 -6.44
N ALA A 163 8.50 26.50 -5.46
CA ALA A 163 7.69 27.72 -5.41
C ALA A 163 8.54 28.98 -5.35
N HIS A 164 9.60 29.01 -4.54
CA HIS A 164 10.51 30.15 -4.46
C HIS A 164 11.28 30.38 -5.78
N ALA A 165 11.71 29.31 -6.46
CA ALA A 165 12.37 29.41 -7.76
C ALA A 165 11.39 29.92 -8.84
N ALA A 166 10.15 29.39 -8.87
CA ALA A 166 9.10 29.81 -9.78
C ALA A 166 8.77 31.31 -9.62
N ALA A 167 8.62 31.78 -8.38
CA ALA A 167 8.38 33.19 -8.07
C ALA A 167 9.53 34.14 -8.53
N ARG A 168 10.70 33.58 -8.84
CA ARG A 168 11.89 34.32 -9.35
C ARG A 168 12.12 34.17 -10.85
N GLY A 169 11.16 33.49 -11.57
CA GLY A 169 11.21 33.33 -13.02
C GLY A 169 12.03 32.15 -13.52
N ALA A 170 12.39 31.21 -12.66
CA ALA A 170 13.09 30.00 -13.06
C ALA A 170 12.24 29.15 -14.05
N VAL A 171 12.90 28.39 -14.92
CA VAL A 171 12.25 27.47 -15.85
C VAL A 171 12.30 26.00 -15.42
N ALA A 172 13.21 25.64 -14.51
CA ALA A 172 13.31 24.32 -13.90
C ALA A 172 14.15 24.39 -12.61
N VAL A 173 14.09 23.32 -11.80
CA VAL A 173 14.87 23.20 -10.57
C VAL A 173 15.61 21.87 -10.53
N VAL A 174 16.91 21.92 -10.21
CA VAL A 174 17.72 20.77 -9.86
C VAL A 174 18.01 20.84 -8.36
N VAL A 175 17.55 19.86 -7.60
CA VAL A 175 17.90 19.73 -6.19
C VAL A 175 19.04 18.71 -6.07
N TYR A 176 20.14 19.06 -5.44
CA TYR A 176 21.14 18.05 -5.14
C TYR A 176 21.01 17.55 -3.70
N ASN A 177 21.26 16.25 -3.53
CA ASN A 177 21.16 15.63 -2.23
C ASN A 177 22.21 16.17 -1.26
N ASN A 178 21.88 16.27 0.02
CA ASN A 178 22.80 16.68 1.09
C ASN A 178 23.53 15.47 1.73
N GLN A 179 23.29 14.27 1.20
CA GLN A 179 23.95 13.01 1.55
C GLN A 179 24.36 12.28 0.27
N PRO A 180 25.28 11.30 0.34
CA PRO A 180 25.67 10.51 -0.83
C PRO A 180 24.47 9.83 -1.52
N GLY A 181 24.52 9.74 -2.86
CA GLY A 181 23.53 9.07 -3.68
C GLY A 181 22.31 9.93 -4.04
N LEU A 182 21.41 9.32 -4.80
CA LEU A 182 20.10 9.88 -5.16
C LEU A 182 19.10 9.66 -4.02
N VAL A 183 18.04 10.46 -4.01
CA VAL A 183 16.94 10.32 -3.07
C VAL A 183 15.62 10.52 -3.79
N ALA A 184 14.66 9.65 -3.53
CA ALA A 184 13.28 9.85 -3.92
C ALA A 184 12.64 10.97 -3.09
N GLY A 185 11.74 11.73 -3.71
CA GLY A 185 11.01 12.79 -3.03
C GLY A 185 9.73 13.15 -3.76
N THR A 186 8.83 13.80 -3.04
CA THR A 186 7.55 14.28 -3.58
C THR A 186 7.33 15.75 -3.30
N LEU A 187 6.59 16.40 -4.20
CA LEU A 187 6.10 17.77 -3.99
C LEU A 187 4.78 17.80 -3.19
N GLY A 188 4.13 16.63 -2.99
CA GLY A 188 2.86 16.50 -2.29
C GLY A 188 1.63 17.01 -3.08
N GLN A 189 1.87 17.83 -4.10
CA GLN A 189 0.89 18.32 -5.08
C GLN A 189 1.62 18.61 -6.39
N ARG A 190 0.88 18.87 -7.47
CA ARG A 190 1.49 19.21 -8.77
C ARG A 190 2.39 20.44 -8.62
N GLY A 191 3.65 20.27 -9.01
CA GLY A 191 4.65 21.34 -9.01
C GLY A 191 4.42 22.35 -10.12
N GLU A 192 4.89 23.57 -9.90
CA GLU A 192 4.85 24.68 -10.85
C GLU A 192 5.92 24.54 -11.93
N LEU A 193 7.07 23.95 -11.59
CA LEU A 193 8.22 23.77 -12.47
C LEU A 193 8.65 22.33 -12.57
N PRO A 194 9.29 21.94 -13.69
CA PRO A 194 10.06 20.69 -13.77
C PRO A 194 11.13 20.64 -12.69
N ALA A 195 11.20 19.54 -11.92
CA ALA A 195 12.10 19.41 -10.79
C ALA A 195 12.66 17.99 -10.67
N VAL A 196 13.97 17.90 -10.51
CA VAL A 196 14.71 16.64 -10.37
C VAL A 196 15.66 16.69 -9.19
N VAL A 197 16.06 15.50 -8.71
CA VAL A 197 17.14 15.33 -7.73
C VAL A 197 18.35 14.72 -8.41
N VAL A 198 19.54 15.22 -8.10
CA VAL A 198 20.83 14.64 -8.48
C VAL A 198 21.62 14.23 -7.23
N SER A 199 22.68 13.45 -7.40
CA SER A 199 23.55 13.06 -6.29
C SER A 199 24.21 14.28 -5.62
N GLN A 200 24.69 14.10 -4.40
CA GLN A 200 25.49 15.12 -3.71
C GLN A 200 26.75 15.48 -4.51
N GLU A 201 27.43 14.47 -5.03
CA GLU A 201 28.66 14.64 -5.80
C GLU A 201 28.43 15.45 -7.07
N ASP A 202 27.46 15.01 -7.91
CA ASP A 202 27.11 15.74 -9.13
C ASP A 202 26.66 17.17 -8.82
N GLY A 203 25.81 17.33 -7.80
CA GLY A 203 25.29 18.65 -7.43
C GLY A 203 26.39 19.63 -7.00
N ARG A 204 27.35 19.19 -6.20
CA ARG A 204 28.51 20.01 -5.82
C ARG A 204 29.39 20.37 -7.01
N ALA A 205 29.65 19.40 -7.90
CA ALA A 205 30.39 19.64 -9.13
C ALA A 205 29.67 20.65 -10.06
N LEU A 206 28.35 20.54 -10.20
CA LEU A 206 27.53 21.48 -10.96
C LEU A 206 27.55 22.89 -10.31
N ALA A 207 27.42 22.97 -8.98
CA ALA A 207 27.45 24.23 -8.27
C ALA A 207 28.80 24.95 -8.42
N GLU A 208 29.91 24.20 -8.37
CA GLU A 208 31.24 24.74 -8.58
C GLU A 208 31.44 25.19 -10.04
N ALA A 209 30.97 24.40 -11.01
CA ALA A 209 31.01 24.77 -12.44
C ALA A 209 30.19 26.02 -12.72
N ALA A 210 29.00 26.18 -12.12
CA ALA A 210 28.15 27.34 -12.28
C ALA A 210 28.83 28.62 -11.72
N ARG A 211 29.54 28.52 -10.57
CA ARG A 211 30.29 29.66 -10.00
C ARG A 211 31.46 30.11 -10.89
N ARG A 212 32.06 29.21 -11.68
CA ARG A 212 33.06 29.55 -12.68
C ARG A 212 32.50 30.23 -13.92
N GLY A 213 31.19 30.16 -14.10
CA GLY A 213 30.46 30.71 -15.25
C GLY A 213 30.37 29.79 -16.45
N GLY A 214 29.37 30.00 -17.29
CA GLY A 214 29.18 29.29 -18.56
C GLY A 214 28.57 27.89 -18.42
N LEU A 215 28.12 27.49 -17.23
CA LEU A 215 27.41 26.24 -17.07
C LEU A 215 25.98 26.33 -17.65
N ARG A 216 25.66 25.49 -18.60
CA ARG A 216 24.30 25.29 -19.11
C ARG A 216 23.88 23.86 -18.88
N LEU A 217 22.65 23.67 -18.45
CA LEU A 217 22.01 22.38 -18.31
C LEU A 217 20.86 22.27 -19.31
N ARG A 218 20.70 21.06 -19.84
CA ARG A 218 19.50 20.64 -20.55
C ARG A 218 18.75 19.63 -19.68
N MET A 219 17.44 19.84 -19.49
CA MET A 219 16.57 18.97 -18.72
C MET A 219 15.38 18.54 -19.58
N VAL A 220 15.05 17.26 -19.54
CA VAL A 220 13.82 16.71 -20.08
C VAL A 220 13.10 15.97 -18.95
N VAL A 221 11.86 16.35 -18.70
CA VAL A 221 10.93 15.65 -17.83
C VAL A 221 9.67 15.44 -18.65
N ASP A 222 9.46 14.22 -19.16
CA ASP A 222 8.20 13.80 -19.77
C ASP A 222 7.38 13.10 -18.69
N ALA A 223 6.30 13.74 -18.26
CA ALA A 223 5.48 13.27 -17.18
C ALA A 223 3.99 13.43 -17.47
N VAL A 224 3.22 12.43 -17.05
CA VAL A 224 1.77 12.41 -17.10
C VAL A 224 1.21 12.84 -15.76
N HIS A 225 0.24 13.75 -15.81
CA HIS A 225 -0.57 14.16 -14.68
C HIS A 225 -2.03 13.93 -15.01
N GLU A 226 -2.67 13.05 -14.25
CA GLU A 226 -4.08 12.69 -14.42
C GLU A 226 -4.77 12.65 -13.07
N THR A 227 -6.07 12.77 -13.04
CA THR A 227 -6.89 12.32 -11.93
C THR A 227 -7.37 10.92 -12.28
N ARG A 228 -7.01 9.93 -11.49
CA ARG A 228 -7.48 8.55 -11.63
C ARG A 228 -8.43 8.17 -10.51
N THR A 229 -9.21 7.13 -10.75
CA THR A 229 -10.11 6.54 -9.76
C THR A 229 -9.55 5.17 -9.38
N ALA A 230 -9.53 4.91 -8.07
CA ALA A 230 -9.26 3.61 -7.48
C ALA A 230 -10.35 3.29 -6.46
N ALA A 231 -10.30 2.10 -5.85
CA ALA A 231 -11.25 1.73 -4.82
C ALA A 231 -10.60 0.93 -3.70
N ASN A 232 -10.90 1.29 -2.45
CA ASN A 232 -10.64 0.43 -1.31
C ASN A 232 -11.66 -0.72 -1.28
N VAL A 233 -11.22 -1.90 -0.86
CA VAL A 233 -12.11 -3.04 -0.60
C VAL A 233 -12.43 -3.09 0.89
N VAL A 234 -13.70 -2.95 1.25
CA VAL A 234 -14.14 -2.86 2.65
C VAL A 234 -15.09 -4.02 2.97
N ALA A 235 -14.66 -4.91 3.86
CA ALA A 235 -15.47 -6.01 4.37
C ALA A 235 -15.85 -5.74 5.82
N THR A 236 -17.13 -5.84 6.17
CA THR A 236 -17.63 -5.45 7.50
C THR A 236 -18.18 -6.64 8.27
N LYS A 237 -17.69 -6.81 9.49
CA LYS A 237 -18.28 -7.69 10.51
C LYS A 237 -18.91 -6.83 11.60
N ARG A 238 -20.24 -6.77 11.59
CA ARG A 238 -20.96 -5.94 12.56
C ARG A 238 -20.82 -6.46 13.99
N GLY A 239 -20.54 -5.58 14.91
CA GLY A 239 -20.48 -5.85 16.34
C GLY A 239 -21.85 -6.13 16.97
N ALA A 240 -21.87 -7.02 17.95
CA ALA A 240 -23.11 -7.46 18.60
C ALA A 240 -23.63 -6.50 19.68
N ALA A 241 -22.74 -5.70 20.30
CA ALA A 241 -23.12 -4.84 21.43
C ALA A 241 -22.73 -3.37 21.25
N ARG A 242 -21.64 -3.10 20.51
CA ARG A 242 -21.16 -1.73 20.21
C ARG A 242 -20.89 -1.61 18.71
N PRO A 243 -21.94 -1.67 17.86
CA PRO A 243 -21.78 -1.68 16.42
C PRO A 243 -21.20 -0.39 15.85
N ASP A 244 -21.27 0.71 16.56
CA ASP A 244 -20.77 2.02 16.13
C ASP A 244 -19.30 2.27 16.52
N GLU A 245 -18.74 1.42 17.38
CA GLU A 245 -17.29 1.39 17.66
C GLU A 245 -16.63 0.42 16.69
N ILE A 246 -15.68 0.91 15.88
CA ILE A 246 -15.08 0.18 14.77
C ILE A 246 -13.60 -0.08 15.03
N VAL A 247 -13.17 -1.31 14.86
CA VAL A 247 -11.75 -1.68 14.76
C VAL A 247 -11.44 -1.96 13.29
N VAL A 248 -10.48 -1.23 12.72
CA VAL A 248 -10.02 -1.42 11.34
C VAL A 248 -8.80 -2.34 11.35
N VAL A 249 -8.78 -3.31 10.44
CA VAL A 249 -7.61 -4.14 10.12
C VAL A 249 -7.33 -3.94 8.64
N GLY A 250 -6.15 -3.42 8.30
CA GLY A 250 -5.88 -3.04 6.93
C GLY A 250 -4.47 -3.29 6.45
N ALA A 251 -4.34 -3.33 5.12
CA ALA A 251 -3.11 -3.39 4.35
C ALA A 251 -3.37 -2.78 2.98
N HIS A 252 -2.38 -2.20 2.34
CA HIS A 252 -2.56 -1.80 0.94
C HIS A 252 -2.35 -2.98 0.00
N PHE A 253 -3.01 -2.94 -1.16
CA PHE A 253 -2.91 -4.01 -2.14
C PHE A 253 -2.34 -3.58 -3.50
N ASP A 254 -2.16 -2.29 -3.72
CA ASP A 254 -1.40 -1.79 -4.86
C ASP A 254 0.10 -2.05 -4.70
N SER A 255 0.85 -1.94 -5.78
CA SER A 255 2.31 -2.03 -5.79
C SER A 255 2.90 -0.96 -6.71
N VAL A 256 4.19 -0.67 -6.56
CA VAL A 256 4.86 0.23 -7.52
C VAL A 256 4.93 -0.37 -8.93
N PRO A 257 5.03 0.45 -9.98
CA PRO A 257 5.20 -0.04 -11.34
C PRO A 257 6.41 -0.98 -11.48
N GLY A 258 6.18 -2.13 -12.11
CA GLY A 258 7.22 -3.14 -12.38
C GLY A 258 7.57 -4.08 -11.22
N SER A 259 7.10 -3.83 -9.99
CA SER A 259 7.22 -4.76 -8.87
C SER A 259 5.98 -5.66 -8.77
N PRO A 260 6.14 -6.99 -8.69
CA PRO A 260 5.03 -7.87 -8.34
C PRO A 260 4.47 -7.62 -6.93
N GLY A 261 5.24 -7.02 -6.03
CA GLY A 261 4.79 -6.62 -4.70
C GLY A 261 4.37 -7.81 -3.84
N ALA A 262 5.22 -8.83 -3.72
CA ALA A 262 4.90 -10.02 -2.91
C ALA A 262 5.01 -9.73 -1.43
N ASN A 263 6.10 -9.09 -0.99
CA ASN A 263 6.25 -8.61 0.36
C ASN A 263 5.54 -7.25 0.52
N ASP A 264 5.69 -6.38 -0.46
CA ASP A 264 5.13 -5.03 -0.50
C ASP A 264 3.98 -4.92 -1.53
N ASN A 265 2.67 -5.16 -1.16
CA ASN A 265 2.27 -5.60 0.18
C ASN A 265 1.23 -6.75 0.08
N ALA A 266 1.44 -7.72 -0.84
CA ALA A 266 0.59 -8.92 -0.85
C ALA A 266 0.73 -9.72 0.46
N SER A 267 1.85 -9.60 1.19
CA SER A 267 2.06 -10.26 2.47
C SER A 267 1.10 -9.72 3.55
N GLY A 268 0.98 -8.42 3.69
CA GLY A 268 0.03 -7.79 4.61
C GLY A 268 -1.41 -8.11 4.26
N VAL A 269 -1.76 -7.98 2.96
CA VAL A 269 -3.09 -8.36 2.44
C VAL A 269 -3.43 -9.81 2.80
N ALA A 270 -2.51 -10.74 2.60
CA ALA A 270 -2.72 -12.16 2.90
C ALA A 270 -3.03 -12.40 4.38
N VAL A 271 -2.34 -11.68 5.28
CA VAL A 271 -2.61 -11.74 6.73
C VAL A 271 -3.97 -11.15 7.07
N VAL A 272 -4.38 -10.04 6.44
CA VAL A 272 -5.73 -9.46 6.62
C VAL A 272 -6.81 -10.45 6.18
N LEU A 273 -6.65 -11.10 5.01
CA LEU A 273 -7.59 -12.12 4.52
C LEU A 273 -7.64 -13.34 5.45
N GLU A 274 -6.51 -13.79 5.94
CA GLU A 274 -6.44 -14.93 6.86
C GLU A 274 -7.10 -14.60 8.21
N ALA A 275 -6.87 -13.40 8.75
CA ALA A 275 -7.57 -12.92 9.94
C ALA A 275 -9.10 -12.83 9.70
N ALA A 276 -9.52 -12.35 8.54
CA ALA A 276 -10.93 -12.33 8.16
C ALA A 276 -11.52 -13.74 8.11
N ARG A 277 -10.82 -14.70 7.48
CA ARG A 277 -11.25 -16.10 7.42
C ARG A 277 -11.45 -16.71 8.81
N VAL A 278 -10.48 -16.54 9.69
CA VAL A 278 -10.51 -17.07 11.07
C VAL A 278 -11.61 -16.44 11.90
N LEU A 279 -11.83 -15.14 11.74
CA LEU A 279 -12.81 -14.40 12.54
C LEU A 279 -14.23 -14.43 11.94
N ALA A 280 -14.46 -15.09 10.81
CA ALA A 280 -15.78 -15.12 10.14
C ALA A 280 -16.91 -15.60 11.07
N GLY A 281 -16.69 -16.67 11.83
CA GLY A 281 -17.65 -17.25 12.80
C GLY A 281 -17.61 -16.60 14.19
N ALA A 282 -16.68 -15.68 14.48
CA ALA A 282 -16.51 -15.11 15.82
C ALA A 282 -17.66 -14.15 16.18
N SER A 283 -18.07 -14.13 17.45
CA SER A 283 -18.97 -13.10 17.99
C SER A 283 -18.13 -11.99 18.64
N LEU A 284 -18.18 -10.78 18.07
CA LEU A 284 -17.41 -9.63 18.52
C LEU A 284 -18.36 -8.57 19.11
N VAL A 285 -17.88 -7.81 20.09
CA VAL A 285 -18.64 -6.72 20.74
C VAL A 285 -18.68 -5.50 19.82
N ARG A 286 -17.53 -5.11 19.27
CA ARG A 286 -17.35 -4.00 18.33
C ARG A 286 -17.40 -4.50 16.88
N THR A 287 -17.73 -3.60 15.99
CA THR A 287 -17.60 -3.85 14.54
C THR A 287 -16.12 -3.98 14.16
N VAL A 288 -15.83 -4.91 13.26
CA VAL A 288 -14.50 -5.03 12.63
C VAL A 288 -14.66 -4.77 11.14
N GLN A 289 -13.84 -3.91 10.61
CA GLN A 289 -13.71 -3.69 9.17
C GLN A 289 -12.34 -4.15 8.70
N PHE A 290 -12.33 -5.11 7.76
CA PHE A 290 -11.16 -5.51 7.02
C PHE A 290 -11.10 -4.63 5.78
N VAL A 291 -10.08 -3.77 5.72
CA VAL A 291 -9.96 -2.76 4.68
C VAL A 291 -8.66 -2.97 3.90
N LEU A 292 -8.80 -3.17 2.59
CA LEU A 292 -7.66 -3.29 1.71
C LEU A 292 -7.57 -2.00 0.90
N PHE A 293 -6.52 -1.23 1.16
CA PHE A 293 -6.34 0.13 0.62
C PHE A 293 -5.69 0.08 -0.75
N SER A 294 -6.08 1.00 -1.62
CA SER A 294 -5.40 1.26 -2.90
C SER A 294 -4.69 2.61 -2.87
N ALA A 295 -3.73 2.80 -3.77
CA ALA A 295 -2.96 4.02 -3.94
C ALA A 295 -2.20 4.46 -2.67
N GLU A 296 -1.69 3.50 -1.90
CA GLU A 296 -0.73 3.73 -0.82
C GLU A 296 0.58 4.24 -1.39
N GLU A 297 1.11 3.55 -2.40
CA GLU A 297 2.38 3.79 -3.07
C GLU A 297 2.51 5.17 -3.73
N LEU A 298 1.38 5.81 -3.96
CA LEU A 298 1.29 7.16 -4.53
C LEU A 298 1.07 8.25 -3.47
N GLY A 299 1.04 7.89 -2.19
CA GLY A 299 0.94 8.83 -1.06
C GLY A 299 -0.26 8.61 -0.15
N LEU A 300 -0.57 7.36 0.20
CA LEU A 300 -1.59 6.99 1.19
C LEU A 300 -3.01 7.44 0.82
N HIS A 301 -3.33 7.53 -0.50
CA HIS A 301 -4.60 8.15 -0.93
C HIS A 301 -5.82 7.34 -0.49
N GLY A 302 -5.77 6.01 -0.55
CA GLY A 302 -6.89 5.14 -0.16
C GLY A 302 -7.18 5.20 1.34
N SER A 303 -6.15 5.10 2.17
CA SER A 303 -6.32 5.20 3.62
C SER A 303 -6.73 6.59 4.07
N ALA A 304 -6.23 7.65 3.39
CA ALA A 304 -6.64 9.03 3.66
C ALA A 304 -8.12 9.25 3.31
N ALA A 305 -8.59 8.74 2.16
CA ALA A 305 -9.99 8.80 1.76
C ALA A 305 -10.88 8.06 2.77
N PHE A 306 -10.47 6.83 3.17
CA PHE A 306 -11.21 6.06 4.15
C PHE A 306 -11.29 6.76 5.51
N ALA A 307 -10.16 7.21 6.04
CA ALA A 307 -10.10 7.88 7.35
C ALA A 307 -10.89 9.20 7.35
N GLY A 308 -10.86 9.95 6.24
CA GLY A 308 -11.61 11.20 6.10
C GLY A 308 -13.12 11.01 6.02
N GLU A 309 -13.59 9.98 5.32
CA GLU A 309 -15.02 9.73 5.12
C GLU A 309 -15.64 8.88 6.23
N ARG A 310 -14.88 7.93 6.79
CA ARG A 310 -15.38 6.86 7.67
C ARG A 310 -14.64 6.75 9.00
N GLY A 311 -13.72 7.67 9.28
CA GLY A 311 -12.95 7.69 10.53
C GLY A 311 -13.82 7.89 11.77
N ALA A 312 -15.02 8.46 11.63
CA ALA A 312 -15.97 8.58 12.73
C ALA A 312 -16.38 7.19 13.27
N GLY A 313 -16.18 6.98 14.56
CA GLY A 313 -16.44 5.69 15.20
C GLY A 313 -15.28 4.69 15.15
N VAL A 314 -14.21 4.94 14.39
CA VAL A 314 -13.02 4.10 14.43
C VAL A 314 -12.26 4.34 15.73
N VAL A 315 -12.17 3.30 16.56
CA VAL A 315 -11.52 3.35 17.88
C VAL A 315 -10.11 2.79 17.87
N ALA A 316 -9.75 2.01 16.85
CA ALA A 316 -8.42 1.44 16.66
C ALA A 316 -8.19 1.04 15.20
N MET A 317 -6.93 1.19 14.73
CA MET A 317 -6.48 0.71 13.43
C MET A 317 -5.27 -0.21 13.59
N ILE A 318 -5.30 -1.37 12.94
CA ILE A 318 -4.20 -2.33 12.83
C ILE A 318 -3.74 -2.34 11.38
N ASN A 319 -2.54 -1.85 11.13
CA ASN A 319 -1.93 -1.81 9.81
C ASN A 319 -0.90 -2.93 9.64
N LEU A 320 -0.90 -3.55 8.47
CA LEU A 320 0.10 -4.56 8.09
C LEU A 320 0.74 -4.14 6.77
N ASP A 321 2.08 -4.11 6.80
CA ASP A 321 2.84 -3.77 5.61
C ASP A 321 4.21 -4.44 5.65
N MET A 322 4.52 -5.24 4.60
CA MET A 322 5.76 -6.01 4.48
C MET A 322 6.01 -6.95 5.67
N VAL A 323 5.12 -7.92 5.89
CA VAL A 323 5.18 -8.87 7.01
C VAL A 323 5.66 -10.28 6.63
N GLY A 324 6.03 -10.50 5.35
CA GLY A 324 6.37 -11.81 4.81
C GLY A 324 7.86 -12.14 4.75
N TRP A 325 8.75 -11.14 4.88
CA TRP A 325 10.20 -11.27 4.79
C TRP A 325 10.89 -10.55 5.97
N GLY A 326 12.00 -11.10 6.46
CA GLY A 326 12.80 -10.51 7.55
C GLY A 326 12.78 -11.33 8.83
N ASP A 327 13.76 -11.10 9.72
CA ASP A 327 13.98 -11.97 10.87
C ASP A 327 12.92 -11.81 11.98
N ARG A 328 12.57 -10.56 12.31
CA ARG A 328 11.68 -10.25 13.44
C ARG A 328 10.51 -9.39 13.04
N LEU A 329 9.36 -9.71 13.61
CA LEU A 329 8.21 -8.83 13.52
C LEU A 329 8.47 -7.56 14.33
N MET A 330 8.21 -6.42 13.71
CA MET A 330 8.31 -5.09 14.30
C MET A 330 6.91 -4.55 14.57
N VAL A 331 6.72 -3.91 15.72
CA VAL A 331 5.43 -3.35 16.14
C VAL A 331 5.64 -1.91 16.56
N GLY A 332 4.90 -0.99 15.98
CA GLY A 332 5.09 0.45 16.24
C GLY A 332 3.91 1.31 15.82
N ASN A 333 4.10 2.60 15.85
CA ASN A 333 3.20 3.62 15.32
C ASN A 333 3.98 4.93 15.05
N ALA A 334 3.31 5.95 14.51
CA ALA A 334 3.97 7.23 14.22
C ALA A 334 4.23 8.05 15.50
N SER A 335 3.35 7.96 16.49
CA SER A 335 3.47 8.72 17.75
C SER A 335 4.55 8.15 18.68
N GLY A 336 4.79 6.83 18.64
CA GLY A 336 5.65 6.10 19.58
C GLY A 336 5.01 5.90 20.94
N ARG A 337 3.71 6.19 21.11
CA ARG A 337 2.99 6.08 22.39
C ARG A 337 2.37 4.70 22.53
N ASP A 338 2.43 4.14 23.75
CA ASP A 338 1.91 2.80 24.08
C ASP A 338 0.45 2.81 24.54
N ASP A 339 -0.16 3.97 24.63
CA ASP A 339 -1.56 4.11 24.95
C ASP A 339 -2.43 3.72 23.73
N GLY A 340 -3.20 2.67 23.84
CA GLY A 340 -4.07 2.20 22.77
C GLY A 340 -3.57 0.92 22.07
N PRO A 341 -3.78 0.76 20.75
CA PRO A 341 -3.53 -0.48 20.03
C PRO A 341 -2.09 -1.00 20.11
N LEU A 342 -1.10 -0.11 20.17
CA LEU A 342 0.31 -0.50 20.30
C LEU A 342 0.58 -1.21 21.63
N GLY A 343 0.12 -0.66 22.75
CA GLY A 343 0.28 -1.30 24.06
C GLY A 343 -0.42 -2.65 24.15
N VAL A 344 -1.63 -2.75 23.58
CA VAL A 344 -2.36 -4.03 23.50
C VAL A 344 -1.60 -5.03 22.63
N ALA A 345 -1.04 -4.60 21.48
CA ALA A 345 -0.28 -5.48 20.58
C ALA A 345 0.98 -6.04 21.26
N LEU A 346 1.71 -5.22 22.02
CA LEU A 346 2.90 -5.65 22.78
C LEU A 346 2.54 -6.67 23.85
N GLU A 347 1.43 -6.47 24.56
CA GLU A 347 0.96 -7.43 25.58
C GLU A 347 0.47 -8.74 24.95
N VAL A 348 -0.26 -8.67 23.85
CA VAL A 348 -0.72 -9.85 23.09
C VAL A 348 0.50 -10.64 22.56
N ALA A 349 1.49 -9.97 21.97
CA ALA A 349 2.72 -10.61 21.48
C ALA A 349 3.43 -11.37 22.61
N ARG A 350 3.61 -10.71 23.76
CA ARG A 350 4.21 -11.34 24.94
C ARG A 350 3.44 -12.60 25.39
N ARG A 351 2.11 -12.53 25.44
CA ARG A 351 1.24 -13.66 25.82
C ARG A 351 1.32 -14.83 24.84
N LEU A 352 1.47 -14.55 23.56
CA LEU A 352 1.59 -15.55 22.50
C LEU A 352 3.01 -16.10 22.33
N GLY A 353 4.01 -15.54 23.03
CA GLY A 353 5.42 -15.87 22.84
C GLY A 353 5.97 -15.42 21.48
N VAL A 354 5.38 -14.39 20.86
CA VAL A 354 5.86 -13.79 19.63
C VAL A 354 6.89 -12.71 19.97
N GLU A 355 8.13 -12.92 19.51
CA GLU A 355 9.17 -11.92 19.70
C GLU A 355 8.97 -10.74 18.76
N VAL A 356 8.83 -9.54 19.31
CA VAL A 356 8.64 -8.32 18.52
C VAL A 356 9.71 -7.28 18.84
N THR A 357 10.09 -6.50 17.83
CA THR A 357 10.92 -5.31 18.00
C THR A 357 10.05 -4.07 17.92
N ARG A 358 10.18 -3.20 18.91
CA ARG A 358 9.45 -1.92 18.91
C ARG A 358 10.14 -0.92 18.00
N PHE A 359 9.33 -0.15 17.23
CA PHE A 359 9.83 0.93 16.40
C PHE A 359 8.89 2.14 16.39
N ARG A 360 9.33 3.23 15.76
CA ARG A 360 8.52 4.41 15.48
C ARG A 360 8.64 4.77 14.00
N GLY A 361 7.51 4.94 13.32
CA GLY A 361 7.47 5.29 11.90
C GLY A 361 6.06 5.64 11.42
N ALA A 362 5.98 6.42 10.35
CA ALA A 362 4.74 6.93 9.77
C ALA A 362 4.70 6.70 8.24
N ALA A 363 5.34 5.63 7.75
CA ALA A 363 5.56 5.41 6.33
C ALA A 363 4.57 4.39 5.71
N SER A 364 3.34 4.29 6.23
CA SER A 364 2.29 3.42 5.68
C SER A 364 0.90 3.91 6.14
N ASP A 365 -0.16 3.21 5.77
CA ASP A 365 -1.58 3.60 5.91
C ASP A 365 -2.03 4.02 7.31
N HIS A 366 -1.42 3.44 8.38
CA HIS A 366 -1.70 3.85 9.77
C HIS A 366 -1.51 5.36 10.01
N ALA A 367 -0.61 6.00 9.26
CA ALA A 367 -0.35 7.43 9.40
C ALA A 367 -1.55 8.29 8.99
N SER A 368 -2.39 7.83 8.06
CA SER A 368 -3.64 8.51 7.70
C SER A 368 -4.63 8.52 8.85
N PHE A 369 -4.72 7.42 9.58
CA PHE A 369 -5.60 7.29 10.75
C PHE A 369 -5.07 8.11 11.93
N GLU A 370 -3.77 8.07 12.24
CA GLU A 370 -3.20 8.88 13.33
C GLU A 370 -3.33 10.38 13.04
N ARG A 371 -3.19 10.83 11.78
CA ARG A 371 -3.49 12.22 11.38
C ARG A 371 -4.96 12.60 11.58
N ALA A 372 -5.87 11.64 11.45
CA ALA A 372 -7.28 11.82 11.75
C ALA A 372 -7.63 11.67 13.25
N GLY A 373 -6.63 11.49 14.13
CA GLY A 373 -6.81 11.33 15.57
C GLY A 373 -7.22 9.91 16.01
N VAL A 374 -7.16 8.93 15.11
CA VAL A 374 -7.46 7.51 15.42
C VAL A 374 -6.17 6.81 15.85
N PRO A 375 -6.12 6.19 17.04
CA PRO A 375 -4.95 5.45 17.49
C PRO A 375 -4.73 4.22 16.61
N ALA A 376 -3.47 3.99 16.22
CA ALA A 376 -3.09 2.89 15.35
C ALA A 376 -1.91 2.08 15.86
N VAL A 377 -1.78 0.86 15.33
CA VAL A 377 -0.58 0.02 15.45
C VAL A 377 -0.18 -0.46 14.07
N PHE A 378 1.11 -0.48 13.81
CA PHE A 378 1.73 -0.90 12.56
C PHE A 378 2.61 -2.12 12.77
N LEU A 379 2.35 -3.18 12.00
CA LEU A 379 3.11 -4.41 11.96
C LEU A 379 3.95 -4.47 10.68
N HIS A 380 5.24 -4.71 10.82
CA HIS A 380 6.23 -4.69 9.74
C HIS A 380 7.40 -5.64 10.05
N ARG A 381 8.22 -6.05 9.06
CA ARG A 381 9.42 -6.90 9.32
C ARG A 381 10.74 -6.26 8.90
N GLY A 382 10.77 -4.95 8.64
CA GLY A 382 11.99 -4.21 8.33
C GLY A 382 12.30 -4.11 6.84
N VAL A 383 13.53 -3.75 6.52
CA VAL A 383 13.93 -3.44 5.15
C VAL A 383 14.18 -4.71 4.35
N ASP A 384 13.45 -4.87 3.24
CA ASP A 384 13.60 -5.97 2.30
C ASP A 384 14.54 -5.55 1.16
N PRO A 385 15.58 -6.33 0.79
CA PRO A 385 16.45 -6.05 -0.34
C PRO A 385 15.71 -6.04 -1.68
N HIS A 386 14.52 -6.63 -1.74
CA HIS A 386 13.68 -6.69 -2.93
C HIS A 386 12.64 -5.54 -3.01
N TYR A 387 12.56 -4.70 -1.98
CA TYR A 387 11.65 -3.58 -1.87
C TYR A 387 11.61 -2.72 -3.12
N HIS A 388 10.41 -2.50 -3.69
CA HIS A 388 10.16 -1.73 -4.91
C HIS A 388 10.89 -2.24 -6.16
N ARG A 389 11.20 -3.54 -6.23
CA ARG A 389 11.95 -4.14 -7.33
C ARG A 389 11.17 -5.25 -8.03
N PRO A 390 11.50 -5.57 -9.31
CA PRO A 390 10.93 -6.73 -10.01
C PRO A 390 11.23 -8.07 -9.32
N THR A 391 12.16 -8.08 -8.37
CA THR A 391 12.54 -9.26 -7.58
C THR A 391 11.72 -9.46 -6.32
N ASP A 392 10.74 -8.59 -6.02
CA ASP A 392 9.77 -8.81 -4.94
C ASP A 392 8.71 -9.80 -5.40
N VAL A 393 9.05 -11.08 -5.32
CA VAL A 393 8.28 -12.22 -5.85
C VAL A 393 7.87 -13.19 -4.74
N PRO A 394 6.82 -14.02 -4.95
CA PRO A 394 6.33 -14.95 -3.94
C PRO A 394 7.39 -15.92 -3.37
N ALA A 395 8.40 -16.26 -4.16
CA ALA A 395 9.48 -17.17 -3.72
C ALA A 395 10.29 -16.63 -2.52
N ASN A 396 10.25 -15.33 -2.27
CA ASN A 396 10.96 -14.69 -1.16
C ASN A 396 10.13 -14.66 0.15
N ILE A 397 8.86 -15.06 0.12
CA ILE A 397 7.96 -14.98 1.26
C ILE A 397 7.96 -16.28 2.05
N ASP A 398 8.15 -16.17 3.36
CA ASP A 398 8.06 -17.32 4.26
C ASP A 398 6.62 -17.45 4.81
N PRO A 399 5.90 -18.54 4.52
CA PRO A 399 4.57 -18.77 5.06
C PRO A 399 4.50 -18.79 6.60
N ARG A 400 5.59 -19.11 7.29
CA ARG A 400 5.66 -19.09 8.77
C ARG A 400 5.55 -17.66 9.30
N HIS A 401 6.13 -16.68 8.60
CA HIS A 401 6.01 -15.26 8.95
C HIS A 401 4.58 -14.75 8.82
N LEU A 402 3.88 -15.19 7.76
CA LEU A 402 2.45 -14.86 7.57
C LEU A 402 1.59 -15.46 8.68
N GLU A 403 1.87 -16.72 9.09
CA GLU A 403 1.16 -17.38 10.18
C GLU A 403 1.38 -16.67 11.52
N GLU A 404 2.63 -16.31 11.83
CA GLU A 404 2.97 -15.59 13.05
C GLU A 404 2.25 -14.24 13.12
N ALA A 405 2.30 -13.47 12.04
CA ALA A 405 1.58 -12.20 11.96
C ALA A 405 0.06 -12.39 12.07
N ALA A 406 -0.52 -13.39 11.40
CA ALA A 406 -1.95 -13.67 11.47
C ALA A 406 -2.40 -14.10 12.88
N ARG A 407 -1.61 -14.90 13.59
CA ARG A 407 -1.88 -15.24 14.99
C ARG A 407 -1.92 -14.02 15.90
N LEU A 408 -0.96 -13.12 15.74
CA LEU A 408 -0.93 -11.87 16.50
C LEU A 408 -2.13 -10.99 16.16
N VAL A 409 -2.44 -10.80 14.88
CA VAL A 409 -3.56 -9.95 14.42
C VAL A 409 -4.91 -10.50 14.89
N VAL A 410 -5.16 -11.81 14.76
CA VAL A 410 -6.41 -12.43 15.25
C VAL A 410 -6.60 -12.19 16.74
N ALA A 411 -5.57 -12.44 17.54
CA ALA A 411 -5.63 -12.23 18.99
C ALA A 411 -5.79 -10.74 19.34
N LEU A 412 -5.11 -9.85 18.62
CA LEU A 412 -5.23 -8.40 18.80
C LEU A 412 -6.63 -7.90 18.48
N VAL A 413 -7.25 -8.37 17.38
CA VAL A 413 -8.65 -8.05 17.04
C VAL A 413 -9.59 -8.55 18.12
N GLN A 414 -9.38 -9.77 18.65
CA GLN A 414 -10.21 -10.31 19.73
C GLN A 414 -10.14 -9.46 21.00
N GLU A 415 -8.98 -8.91 21.34
CA GLU A 415 -8.83 -7.99 22.48
C GLU A 415 -9.50 -6.63 22.20
N LEU A 416 -9.18 -6.01 21.08
CA LEU A 416 -9.67 -4.66 20.73
C LEU A 416 -11.17 -4.64 20.43
N ALA A 417 -11.69 -5.65 19.74
CA ALA A 417 -13.11 -5.75 19.41
C ALA A 417 -13.95 -6.45 20.50
N GLY A 418 -13.31 -6.96 21.56
CA GLY A 418 -13.97 -7.61 22.68
C GLY A 418 -14.65 -8.92 22.27
N ALA A 419 -13.88 -10.00 22.09
CA ALA A 419 -14.47 -11.31 21.85
C ALA A 419 -15.30 -11.74 23.06
N ARG A 420 -16.56 -12.13 22.84
CA ARG A 420 -17.34 -12.82 23.88
C ARG A 420 -16.69 -14.20 24.06
N SER A 421 -16.18 -14.48 25.26
CA SER A 421 -15.83 -15.87 25.61
C SER A 421 -17.07 -16.74 25.48
N ALA A 422 -17.04 -17.72 24.59
CA ALA A 422 -18.04 -18.75 24.57
C ALA A 422 -18.01 -19.45 25.95
N GLY A 423 -18.99 -19.19 26.81
CA GLY A 423 -19.20 -19.94 28.04
C GLY A 423 -18.76 -19.31 29.37
N ARG A 424 -19.08 -18.05 29.64
CA ARG A 424 -19.32 -17.60 31.00
C ARG A 424 -20.78 -17.19 31.15
N THR A 425 -21.61 -18.12 31.57
CA THR A 425 -22.92 -17.80 32.15
C THR A 425 -22.68 -16.91 33.35
N PRO A 426 -23.29 -15.72 33.46
CA PRO A 426 -23.16 -14.92 34.66
C PRO A 426 -23.72 -15.75 35.82
N ALA A 427 -22.88 -15.96 36.85
CA ALA A 427 -23.32 -16.53 38.11
C ALA A 427 -24.51 -15.68 38.60
N ARG A 428 -25.70 -16.30 38.69
CA ARG A 428 -26.84 -15.70 39.32
C ARG A 428 -26.41 -15.28 40.72
N ALA A 429 -26.43 -13.99 40.99
CA ALA A 429 -26.41 -13.48 42.36
C ALA A 429 -27.59 -14.11 43.09
N ARG A 430 -27.30 -15.00 44.03
CA ARG A 430 -28.30 -15.42 45.06
C ARG A 430 -28.36 -14.28 46.05
N GLY A 431 -29.55 -13.67 46.15
CA GLY A 431 -29.94 -12.72 47.15
C GLY A 431 -29.97 -13.34 48.55
#